data_14a6d02e694807a8fa500b1a1fbd1212
#
_entry.id   14a6d02e694807a8fa500b1a1fbd1212
#
_cell.length_a   1.000
_cell.length_b   1.000
_cell.length_c   1.000
_cell.angle_alpha   90.00
_cell.angle_beta   90.00
_cell.angle_gamma   90.00
#
_symmetry.space_group_name_H-M   'P 1'
#
loop_
_entity.id
_entity.type
_entity.pdbx_description
1 polymer ?
#
loop_
_entity_poly.entity_id
_entity_poly.type
_entity_poly.pdbx_seq_one_letter_code
_entity_poly.pdbx_strand_id
1 'polypeptide(L)'
;MDFDKFRVLSEPGLDKNLIRELIHIAHEEGFAVMAHANGPRTVEAAAKAGVDSVEHGAYLDTDALCAMKENGTVWVPTLSTIGNLRGKGRFDESAVEKILESALSNVESFASMGGLVALGTDAGAWEVKHACATEEALLYQAGVPEKTLADAARVIQTKF
;
A
#
# COMPACT_ATOMS: atom_id res chain seq x y z
N MET A 1 7.53 -8.98 3.39
CA MET A 1 7.16 -8.75 4.81
C MET A 1 7.08 -10.09 5.52
N ASP A 2 7.59 -10.20 6.75
CA ASP A 2 7.51 -11.41 7.60
C ASP A 2 6.23 -11.31 8.44
N PHE A 3 5.32 -12.28 8.30
CA PHE A 3 4.05 -12.30 9.05
C PHE A 3 4.17 -12.91 10.45
N ASP A 4 5.28 -13.56 10.77
CA ASP A 4 5.56 -14.06 12.11
C ASP A 4 6.31 -13.05 12.99
N LYS A 5 6.77 -11.93 12.41
CA LYS A 5 7.58 -10.95 13.12
C LYS A 5 7.19 -9.52 12.76
N PHE A 6 6.63 -8.82 13.71
CA PHE A 6 6.28 -7.41 13.54
C PHE A 6 7.50 -6.53 13.20
N ARG A 7 7.35 -5.66 12.21
CA ARG A 7 8.37 -4.74 11.67
C ARG A 7 9.58 -5.41 11.02
N VAL A 8 9.43 -6.63 10.54
CA VAL A 8 10.48 -7.30 9.77
C VAL A 8 10.10 -7.35 8.29
N LEU A 9 10.95 -6.78 7.44
CA LEU A 9 10.88 -6.92 5.99
C LEU A 9 11.76 -8.09 5.57
N SER A 10 11.23 -8.96 4.71
CA SER A 10 11.92 -10.19 4.30
C SER A 10 13.15 -9.90 3.43
N GLU A 11 13.08 -8.82 2.64
CA GLU A 11 14.14 -8.44 1.71
C GLU A 11 14.33 -6.93 1.68
N PRO A 12 15.54 -6.43 1.39
CA PRO A 12 15.77 -5.02 1.12
C PRO A 12 15.07 -4.65 -0.20
N GLY A 13 14.56 -3.44 -0.27
CA GLY A 13 14.07 -2.87 -1.52
C GLY A 13 15.20 -2.60 -2.53
N LEU A 14 14.82 -2.20 -3.73
CA LEU A 14 15.77 -1.76 -4.75
C LEU A 14 16.55 -0.51 -4.30
N ASP A 15 17.73 -0.31 -4.87
CA ASP A 15 18.47 0.94 -4.67
C ASP A 15 17.67 2.13 -5.20
N LYS A 16 17.71 3.24 -4.47
CA LYS A 16 16.94 4.45 -4.77
C LYS A 16 17.22 5.06 -6.15
N ASN A 17 18.47 4.93 -6.66
CA ASN A 17 18.80 5.46 -7.97
C ASN A 17 18.23 4.56 -9.06
N LEU A 18 18.25 3.24 -8.84
CA LEU A 18 17.60 2.28 -9.73
C LEU A 18 16.10 2.46 -9.76
N ILE A 19 15.44 2.66 -8.61
CA ILE A 19 14.00 2.99 -8.54
C ILE A 19 13.70 4.20 -9.42
N ARG A 20 14.45 5.29 -9.24
CA ARG A 20 14.26 6.52 -10.00
C ARG A 20 14.46 6.32 -11.50
N GLU A 21 15.49 5.58 -11.89
CA GLU A 21 15.80 5.29 -13.30
C GLU A 21 14.68 4.47 -13.95
N LEU A 22 14.21 3.40 -13.29
CA LEU A 22 13.13 2.56 -13.80
C LEU A 22 11.81 3.33 -13.99
N ILE A 23 11.42 4.16 -13.01
CA ILE A 23 10.21 4.97 -13.10
C ILE A 23 10.35 6.01 -14.22
N HIS A 24 11.51 6.66 -14.32
CA HIS A 24 11.77 7.64 -15.36
C HIS A 24 11.67 7.05 -16.76
N ILE A 25 12.32 5.91 -17.01
CA ILE A 25 12.26 5.21 -18.30
C ILE A 25 10.82 4.82 -18.63
N ALA A 26 10.07 4.26 -17.66
CA ALA A 26 8.67 3.89 -17.90
C ALA A 26 7.83 5.10 -18.32
N HIS A 27 7.99 6.23 -17.65
CA HIS A 27 7.26 7.46 -17.96
C HIS A 27 7.67 8.06 -19.33
N GLU A 28 8.96 8.01 -19.70
CA GLU A 28 9.42 8.44 -21.02
C GLU A 28 8.80 7.60 -22.16
N GLU A 29 8.58 6.30 -21.89
CA GLU A 29 7.92 5.39 -22.82
C GLU A 29 6.38 5.46 -22.75
N GLY A 30 5.82 6.34 -21.92
CA GLY A 30 4.37 6.55 -21.79
C GLY A 30 3.64 5.54 -20.92
N PHE A 31 4.36 4.80 -20.07
CA PHE A 31 3.77 3.83 -19.12
C PHE A 31 3.63 4.41 -17.74
N ALA A 32 2.50 4.16 -17.09
CA ALA A 32 2.35 4.36 -15.65
C ALA A 32 2.96 3.19 -14.86
N VAL A 33 3.39 3.47 -13.63
CA VAL A 33 4.11 2.51 -12.78
C VAL A 33 3.32 2.18 -11.52
N MET A 34 2.96 0.91 -11.34
CA MET A 34 2.50 0.33 -10.08
C MET A 34 3.67 -0.35 -9.37
N ALA A 35 3.95 0.03 -8.13
CA ALA A 35 5.08 -0.52 -7.39
C ALA A 35 4.64 -1.39 -6.21
N HIS A 36 4.92 -2.69 -6.27
CA HIS A 36 4.94 -3.53 -5.06
C HIS A 36 6.09 -3.06 -4.17
N ALA A 37 5.80 -2.34 -3.09
CA ALA A 37 6.81 -1.75 -2.23
C ALA A 37 6.41 -1.78 -0.76
N ASN A 38 7.36 -2.15 0.10
CA ASN A 38 7.20 -2.17 1.55
C ASN A 38 8.36 -1.43 2.23
N GLY A 39 8.08 -0.88 3.39
CA GLY A 39 9.04 -0.14 4.19
C GLY A 39 9.21 1.32 3.78
N PRO A 40 9.48 2.19 4.75
CA PRO A 40 9.41 3.63 4.56
C PRO A 40 10.42 4.12 3.52
N ARG A 41 11.68 3.68 3.57
CA ARG A 41 12.72 4.14 2.65
C ARG A 41 12.45 3.80 1.18
N THR A 42 11.93 2.59 0.92
CA THR A 42 11.62 2.14 -0.45
C THR A 42 10.43 2.93 -1.00
N VAL A 43 9.38 3.07 -0.20
CA VAL A 43 8.17 3.79 -0.61
C VAL A 43 8.44 5.30 -0.78
N GLU A 44 9.19 5.91 0.15
CA GLU A 44 9.60 7.30 0.03
C GLU A 44 10.41 7.56 -1.26
N ALA A 45 11.37 6.67 -1.56
CA ALA A 45 12.17 6.78 -2.78
C ALA A 45 11.32 6.63 -4.04
N ALA A 46 10.39 5.69 -4.08
CA ALA A 46 9.46 5.50 -5.20
C ALA A 46 8.52 6.70 -5.37
N ALA A 47 7.94 7.20 -4.28
CA ALA A 47 7.08 8.38 -4.31
C ALA A 47 7.82 9.62 -4.83
N LYS A 48 9.02 9.90 -4.32
CA LYS A 48 9.87 11.02 -4.79
C LYS A 48 10.33 10.87 -6.24
N ALA A 49 10.36 9.64 -6.76
CA ALA A 49 10.64 9.37 -8.17
C ALA A 49 9.39 9.50 -9.07
N GLY A 50 8.20 9.73 -8.48
CA GLY A 50 6.96 9.95 -9.19
C GLY A 50 6.17 8.69 -9.51
N VAL A 51 6.33 7.60 -8.72
CA VAL A 51 5.52 6.39 -8.90
C VAL A 51 4.02 6.70 -8.89
N ASP A 52 3.25 6.09 -9.78
CA ASP A 52 1.83 6.37 -9.92
C ASP A 52 0.98 5.68 -8.86
N SER A 53 1.30 4.45 -8.50
CA SER A 53 0.71 3.79 -7.34
C SER A 53 1.71 2.96 -6.55
N VAL A 54 1.43 2.80 -5.25
CA VAL A 54 2.13 1.89 -4.34
C VAL A 54 1.16 0.83 -3.88
N GLU A 55 1.55 -0.42 -4.07
CA GLU A 55 0.82 -1.60 -3.60
C GLU A 55 1.41 -2.06 -2.25
N HIS A 56 0.57 -2.43 -1.31
CA HIS A 56 0.85 -2.86 0.07
C HIS A 56 1.34 -1.73 0.99
N GLY A 57 2.59 -1.29 0.91
CA GLY A 57 3.10 -0.20 1.74
C GLY A 57 3.17 -0.54 3.23
N ALA A 58 3.74 -1.69 3.61
CA ALA A 58 3.86 -2.04 5.02
C ALA A 58 4.85 -1.14 5.78
N TYR A 59 4.50 -0.79 7.02
CA TYR A 59 5.35 -0.09 7.99
C TYR A 59 5.81 1.32 7.57
N LEU A 60 4.95 2.08 6.89
CA LEU A 60 5.30 3.43 6.48
C LEU A 60 5.45 4.36 7.69
N ASP A 61 6.35 5.31 7.56
CA ASP A 61 6.49 6.43 8.48
C ASP A 61 5.89 7.71 7.89
N THR A 62 5.88 8.78 8.67
CA THR A 62 5.32 10.07 8.27
C THR A 62 5.99 10.63 7.02
N ASP A 63 7.30 10.46 6.86
CA ASP A 63 8.05 11.00 5.72
C ASP A 63 7.63 10.29 4.42
N ALA A 64 7.47 8.97 4.44
CA ALA A 64 6.96 8.21 3.31
C ALA A 64 5.52 8.61 2.94
N LEU A 65 4.64 8.75 3.93
CA LEU A 65 3.25 9.20 3.71
C LEU A 65 3.20 10.62 3.12
N CYS A 66 4.01 11.55 3.64
CA CYS A 66 4.12 12.89 3.09
C CYS A 66 4.61 12.88 1.64
N ALA A 67 5.67 12.11 1.34
CA ALA A 67 6.20 11.98 -0.01
C ALA A 67 5.15 11.45 -1.00
N MET A 68 4.40 10.43 -0.62
CA MET A 68 3.28 9.91 -1.43
C MET A 68 2.21 10.98 -1.68
N LYS A 69 1.82 11.70 -0.63
CA LYS A 69 0.82 12.77 -0.72
C LYS A 69 1.28 13.91 -1.64
N GLU A 70 2.51 14.39 -1.47
CA GLU A 70 3.09 15.50 -2.25
C GLU A 70 3.22 15.17 -3.74
N ASN A 71 3.51 13.91 -4.07
CA ASN A 71 3.67 13.45 -5.44
C ASN A 71 2.38 12.89 -6.07
N GLY A 72 1.27 12.91 -5.34
CA GLY A 72 -0.02 12.42 -5.84
C GLY A 72 -0.05 10.91 -6.12
N THR A 73 0.80 10.16 -5.42
CA THR A 73 0.84 8.70 -5.50
C THR A 73 -0.44 8.10 -4.94
N VAL A 74 -1.07 7.21 -5.67
CA VAL A 74 -2.22 6.43 -5.17
C VAL A 74 -1.70 5.28 -4.30
N TRP A 75 -2.30 5.08 -3.13
CA TRP A 75 -1.97 3.93 -2.29
C TRP A 75 -3.06 2.87 -2.35
N VAL A 76 -2.67 1.64 -2.69
CA VAL A 76 -3.50 0.43 -2.69
C VAL A 76 -3.01 -0.48 -1.56
N PRO A 77 -3.51 -0.33 -0.33
CA PRO A 77 -2.90 -0.93 0.86
C PRO A 77 -3.08 -2.44 0.99
N THR A 78 -4.05 -3.02 0.29
CA THR A 78 -4.32 -4.48 0.29
C THR A 78 -4.42 -5.07 1.70
N LEU A 79 -5.14 -4.38 2.59
CA LEU A 79 -5.31 -4.75 4.01
C LEU A 79 -5.86 -6.17 4.18
N SER A 80 -6.64 -6.64 3.21
CA SER A 80 -7.21 -7.99 3.19
C SER A 80 -6.16 -9.10 3.20
N THR A 81 -4.97 -8.86 2.66
CA THR A 81 -3.86 -9.82 2.70
C THR A 81 -3.39 -10.12 4.12
N ILE A 82 -3.56 -9.15 5.04
CA ILE A 82 -3.25 -9.30 6.45
C ILE A 82 -4.51 -9.69 7.23
N GLY A 83 -5.62 -8.97 7.01
CA GLY A 83 -6.87 -9.18 7.75
C GLY A 83 -7.43 -10.60 7.64
N ASN A 84 -7.29 -11.23 6.48
CA ASN A 84 -7.75 -12.60 6.26
C ASN A 84 -6.86 -13.68 6.89
N LEU A 85 -5.68 -13.34 7.39
CA LEU A 85 -4.80 -14.27 8.13
C LEU A 85 -5.23 -14.46 9.58
N ARG A 86 -6.03 -13.54 10.13
CA ARG A 86 -6.52 -13.60 11.52
C ARG A 86 -7.32 -14.87 11.76
N GLY A 87 -7.01 -15.58 12.85
CA GLY A 87 -7.68 -16.80 13.24
C GLY A 87 -7.43 -18.02 12.33
N LYS A 88 -6.42 -17.96 11.46
CA LYS A 88 -6.06 -19.06 10.56
C LYS A 88 -5.00 -20.00 11.12
N GLY A 89 -4.29 -19.57 12.17
CA GLY A 89 -3.21 -20.37 12.77
C GLY A 89 -2.03 -20.66 11.84
N ARG A 90 -1.90 -19.87 10.76
CA ARG A 90 -0.82 -20.02 9.78
C ARG A 90 0.46 -19.31 10.20
N PHE A 91 0.30 -18.16 10.85
CA PHE A 91 1.37 -17.31 11.34
C PHE A 91 1.13 -16.97 12.81
N ASP A 92 2.08 -16.32 13.46
CA ASP A 92 1.91 -15.82 14.82
C ASP A 92 0.77 -14.79 14.89
N GLU A 93 -0.31 -15.15 15.58
CA GLU A 93 -1.53 -14.32 15.63
C GLU A 93 -1.26 -12.94 16.25
N SER A 94 -0.35 -12.85 17.25
CA SER A 94 0.02 -11.57 17.86
C SER A 94 0.80 -10.68 16.88
N ALA A 95 1.65 -11.28 16.04
CA ALA A 95 2.35 -10.55 15.00
C ALA A 95 1.37 -10.07 13.92
N VAL A 96 0.48 -10.94 13.44
CA VAL A 96 -0.55 -10.59 12.44
C VAL A 96 -1.41 -9.43 12.91
N GLU A 97 -1.88 -9.45 14.18
CA GLU A 97 -2.70 -8.37 14.73
C GLU A 97 -1.95 -7.04 14.76
N LYS A 98 -0.70 -7.02 15.25
CA LYS A 98 0.13 -5.81 15.27
C LYS A 98 0.44 -5.27 13.87
N ILE A 99 0.62 -6.16 12.90
CA ILE A 99 0.83 -5.77 11.50
C ILE A 99 -0.43 -5.09 10.96
N LEU A 100 -1.60 -5.67 11.20
CA LEU A 100 -2.87 -5.10 10.76
C LEU A 100 -3.16 -3.76 11.44
N GLU A 101 -2.99 -3.65 12.76
CA GLU A 101 -3.14 -2.39 13.50
C GLU A 101 -2.23 -1.28 12.93
N SER A 102 -0.97 -1.62 12.67
CA SER A 102 -0.02 -0.68 12.06
C SER A 102 -0.45 -0.24 10.66
N ALA A 103 -0.94 -1.18 9.84
CA ALA A 103 -1.42 -0.88 8.49
C ALA A 103 -2.67 0.02 8.52
N LEU A 104 -3.66 -0.30 9.37
CA LEU A 104 -4.87 0.51 9.55
C LEU A 104 -4.53 1.94 9.99
N SER A 105 -3.64 2.10 10.99
CA SER A 105 -3.21 3.42 11.47
C SER A 105 -2.50 4.24 10.40
N ASN A 106 -1.68 3.62 9.56
CA ASN A 106 -1.03 4.30 8.45
C ASN A 106 -2.03 4.73 7.37
N VAL A 107 -3.01 3.88 7.05
CA VAL A 107 -4.07 4.22 6.09
C VAL A 107 -4.93 5.37 6.60
N GLU A 108 -5.34 5.34 7.87
CA GLU A 108 -6.05 6.44 8.54
C GLU A 108 -5.26 7.75 8.43
N SER A 109 -3.97 7.71 8.77
CA SER A 109 -3.08 8.87 8.71
C SER A 109 -2.99 9.44 7.30
N PHE A 110 -2.78 8.59 6.30
CA PHE A 110 -2.67 9.00 4.89
C PHE A 110 -3.99 9.60 4.35
N ALA A 111 -5.11 8.96 4.63
CA ALA A 111 -6.44 9.45 4.26
C ALA A 111 -6.74 10.81 4.93
N SER A 112 -6.40 10.97 6.22
CA SER A 112 -6.58 12.21 6.98
C SER A 112 -5.74 13.37 6.43
N MET A 113 -4.57 13.09 5.85
CA MET A 113 -3.76 14.08 5.13
C MET A 113 -4.33 14.42 3.74
N GLY A 114 -5.43 13.80 3.32
CA GLY A 114 -6.00 13.92 1.98
C GLY A 114 -5.23 13.16 0.91
N GLY A 115 -4.57 12.06 1.28
CA GLY A 115 -3.95 11.12 0.36
C GLY A 115 -4.98 10.30 -0.41
N LEU A 116 -4.61 9.81 -1.58
CA LEU A 116 -5.46 9.00 -2.45
C LEU A 116 -5.32 7.52 -2.08
N VAL A 117 -6.32 6.97 -1.40
CA VAL A 117 -6.39 5.53 -1.07
C VAL A 117 -7.36 4.85 -2.03
N ALA A 118 -6.91 3.80 -2.70
CA ALA A 118 -7.73 3.01 -3.61
C ALA A 118 -7.99 1.61 -3.07
N LEU A 119 -9.13 1.04 -3.48
CA LEU A 119 -9.50 -0.32 -3.16
C LEU A 119 -8.77 -1.30 -4.09
N GLY A 120 -8.04 -2.25 -3.51
CA GLY A 120 -7.44 -3.38 -4.20
C GLY A 120 -7.21 -4.52 -3.21
N THR A 121 -7.57 -5.73 -3.59
CA THR A 121 -7.64 -6.88 -2.66
C THR A 121 -6.42 -7.78 -2.70
N ASP A 122 -5.62 -7.73 -3.76
CA ASP A 122 -4.57 -8.72 -4.05
C ASP A 122 -5.14 -10.17 -4.05
N ALA A 123 -6.30 -10.33 -4.72
CA ALA A 123 -7.00 -11.60 -4.75
C ALA A 123 -6.16 -12.69 -5.42
N GLY A 124 -6.08 -13.86 -4.76
CA GLY A 124 -5.18 -14.96 -5.10
C GLY A 124 -4.00 -15.08 -4.14
N ALA A 125 -3.66 -14.01 -3.41
CA ALA A 125 -2.66 -14.08 -2.35
C ALA A 125 -3.25 -14.72 -1.09
N TRP A 126 -2.53 -15.69 -0.50
CA TRP A 126 -2.86 -16.35 0.77
C TRP A 126 -4.35 -16.74 0.90
N GLU A 127 -5.06 -16.10 1.83
CA GLU A 127 -6.48 -16.34 2.16
C GLU A 127 -7.43 -15.33 1.48
N VAL A 128 -6.96 -14.59 0.48
CA VAL A 128 -7.77 -13.58 -0.21
C VAL A 128 -8.46 -14.21 -1.42
N LYS A 129 -9.77 -14.38 -1.31
CA LYS A 129 -10.62 -14.91 -2.39
C LYS A 129 -11.04 -13.78 -3.34
N HIS A 130 -11.33 -14.12 -4.59
CA HIS A 130 -11.98 -13.20 -5.51
C HIS A 130 -13.32 -12.70 -4.93
N ALA A 131 -13.67 -11.45 -5.19
CA ALA A 131 -14.85 -10.77 -4.66
C ALA A 131 -14.88 -10.72 -3.11
N CYS A 132 -13.71 -10.63 -2.46
CA CYS A 132 -13.59 -10.50 -1.03
C CYS A 132 -13.99 -9.09 -0.58
N ALA A 133 -14.99 -8.97 0.29
CA ALA A 133 -15.43 -7.69 0.85
C ALA A 133 -14.57 -7.21 2.04
N THR A 134 -13.57 -7.99 2.46
CA THR A 134 -12.74 -7.67 3.62
C THR A 134 -11.96 -6.37 3.44
N GLU A 135 -11.46 -6.11 2.24
CA GLU A 135 -10.69 -4.90 1.95
C GLU A 135 -11.52 -3.64 2.19
N GLU A 136 -12.70 -3.58 1.60
CA GLU A 136 -13.62 -2.46 1.77
C GLU A 136 -13.98 -2.23 3.23
N ALA A 137 -14.28 -3.29 3.97
CA ALA A 137 -14.60 -3.22 5.40
C ALA A 137 -13.41 -2.68 6.22
N LEU A 138 -12.18 -3.10 5.91
CA LEU A 138 -10.97 -2.63 6.59
C LEU A 138 -10.64 -1.17 6.23
N LEU A 139 -10.87 -0.75 4.99
CA LEU A 139 -10.71 0.65 4.59
C LEU A 139 -11.71 1.57 5.32
N TYR A 140 -12.96 1.15 5.47
CA TYR A 140 -13.93 1.89 6.27
C TYR A 140 -13.57 1.88 7.76
N GLN A 141 -13.05 0.78 8.30
CA GLN A 141 -12.52 0.71 9.66
C GLN A 141 -11.37 1.70 9.87
N ALA A 142 -10.50 1.88 8.88
CA ALA A 142 -9.43 2.88 8.89
C ALA A 142 -9.94 4.32 8.63
N GLY A 143 -11.25 4.53 8.56
CA GLY A 143 -11.82 5.87 8.38
C GLY A 143 -11.67 6.46 6.98
N VAL A 144 -11.38 5.64 5.96
CA VAL A 144 -11.25 6.13 4.57
C VAL A 144 -12.62 6.55 4.04
N PRO A 145 -12.81 7.82 3.64
CA PRO A 145 -14.09 8.27 3.10
C PRO A 145 -14.39 7.63 1.74
N GLU A 146 -15.65 7.32 1.47
CA GLU A 146 -16.10 6.82 0.15
C GLU A 146 -15.67 7.73 -1.01
N LYS A 147 -15.71 9.03 -0.78
CA LYS A 147 -15.23 10.02 -1.76
C LYS A 147 -13.76 9.81 -2.11
N THR A 148 -12.89 9.49 -1.14
CA THR A 148 -11.48 9.22 -1.37
C THR A 148 -11.29 8.00 -2.27
N LEU A 149 -12.04 6.92 -2.00
CA LEU A 149 -12.02 5.71 -2.84
C LEU A 149 -12.48 6.01 -4.27
N ALA A 150 -13.55 6.78 -4.42
CA ALA A 150 -14.06 7.16 -5.74
C ALA A 150 -13.09 8.07 -6.51
N ASP A 151 -12.43 9.02 -5.83
CA ASP A 151 -11.44 9.91 -6.45
C ASP A 151 -10.18 9.12 -6.88
N ALA A 152 -9.68 8.23 -6.03
CA ALA A 152 -8.55 7.38 -6.35
C ALA A 152 -8.85 6.41 -7.52
N ALA A 153 -10.04 5.82 -7.55
CA ALA A 153 -10.48 4.96 -8.65
C ALA A 153 -10.46 5.70 -10.00
N ARG A 154 -10.90 6.97 -10.03
CA ARG A 154 -10.82 7.79 -11.25
C ARG A 154 -9.38 8.05 -11.69
N VAL A 155 -8.48 8.32 -10.73
CA VAL A 155 -7.06 8.51 -11.04
C VAL A 155 -6.46 7.25 -11.64
N ILE A 156 -6.72 6.08 -11.06
CA ILE A 156 -6.27 4.79 -11.61
C ILE A 156 -6.79 4.58 -13.02
N GLN A 157 -8.10 4.74 -13.26
CA GLN A 157 -8.71 4.55 -14.58
C GLN A 157 -8.18 5.50 -15.66
N THR A 158 -7.62 6.64 -15.29
CA THR A 158 -7.05 7.59 -16.25
C THR A 158 -5.56 7.40 -16.48
N LYS A 159 -4.86 6.75 -15.55
CA LYS A 159 -3.40 6.53 -15.64
C LYS A 159 -3.05 5.17 -16.22
N PHE A 160 -3.88 4.17 -15.96
CA PHE A 160 -3.71 2.77 -16.35
C PHE A 160 -4.86 2.30 -17.27
#